data_a231e71b79a82484999175308da199ca
#
_entry.id   a231e71b79a82484999175308da199ca
#
_cell.length_a   1.000
_cell.length_b   1.000
_cell.length_c   1.000
_cell.angle_alpha   90.00
_cell.angle_beta   90.00
_cell.angle_gamma   90.00
#
_symmetry.space_group_name_H-M   'P 1'
#
loop_
_entity.id
_entity.type
_entity.pdbx_description
1 polymer ?
#
loop_
_entity_poly.entity_id
_entity_poly.type
_entity_poly.pdbx_seq_one_letter_code
_entity_poly.pdbx_strand_id
1 'polypeptide(L)'
;MYLLLGDRWDHCCQGVLTALEAEGLAAQILSNPLIDPSRFAWRLDNERSVSRFFLGDDPPVESDEISGVLVRGAGWLDPTGWRPDDLIYAQGETQAALLAWLWSLHCPVVGRRPPAIWYRPRPPLPVWYPLLRRCGLPTPETLVTNDPDEARDFGGRVASKGMAGIIYGPLTSEQRYAVTTEEEWKGLAALQQHAPVCLSCPHGAVQTACVVGETVVWEDGPPPEAARLEPALRRFAVSAGLDFVQLALAPAPDEDAVVDIETRPRLELFGEAARRRVMAEIVRILTGVASRNGDKSVLIESTRPT
;
A
#
# COMPACT_ATOMS: atom_id res chain seq x y z
N MET A 1 -23.73 3.14 -3.42
CA MET A 1 -22.69 3.57 -4.38
C MET A 1 -21.31 3.18 -3.90
N TYR A 2 -20.34 2.88 -4.81
CA TYR A 2 -18.95 2.57 -4.46
C TYR A 2 -18.06 3.78 -4.74
N LEU A 3 -17.13 4.09 -3.82
CA LEU A 3 -16.18 5.19 -3.98
C LEU A 3 -14.76 4.66 -4.18
N LEU A 4 -14.09 5.13 -5.22
CA LEU A 4 -12.71 4.74 -5.54
C LEU A 4 -11.82 5.96 -5.34
N LEU A 5 -11.16 6.04 -4.19
CA LEU A 5 -10.32 7.18 -3.80
C LEU A 5 -8.93 7.03 -4.40
N GLY A 6 -8.65 7.76 -5.45
CA GLY A 6 -7.38 7.67 -6.17
C GLY A 6 -7.39 8.51 -7.44
N ASP A 7 -6.24 8.54 -8.10
CA ASP A 7 -6.13 9.24 -9.38
C ASP A 7 -6.99 8.56 -10.44
N ARG A 8 -7.65 9.35 -11.28
CA ARG A 8 -8.44 8.86 -12.42
C ARG A 8 -7.60 8.06 -13.43
N TRP A 9 -6.26 8.21 -13.40
CA TRP A 9 -5.34 7.45 -14.23
C TRP A 9 -4.75 6.22 -13.53
N ASP A 10 -5.10 5.98 -12.27
CA ASP A 10 -4.67 4.78 -11.55
C ASP A 10 -5.32 3.54 -12.16
N HIS A 11 -4.50 2.64 -12.70
CA HIS A 11 -4.98 1.42 -13.37
C HIS A 11 -5.84 0.53 -12.47
N CYS A 12 -5.59 0.52 -11.16
CA CYS A 12 -6.40 -0.23 -10.21
C CYS A 12 -7.79 0.39 -10.08
N CYS A 13 -7.88 1.73 -9.89
CA CYS A 13 -9.16 2.42 -9.84
C CYS A 13 -9.98 2.21 -11.10
N GLN A 14 -9.37 2.34 -12.28
CA GLN A 14 -10.04 2.15 -13.56
C GLN A 14 -10.55 0.72 -13.74
N GLY A 15 -9.72 -0.28 -13.42
CA GLY A 15 -10.12 -1.68 -13.55
C GLY A 15 -11.23 -2.08 -12.59
N VAL A 16 -11.19 -1.59 -11.34
CA VAL A 16 -12.25 -1.83 -10.36
C VAL A 16 -13.54 -1.10 -10.76
N LEU A 17 -13.45 0.15 -11.26
CA LEU A 17 -14.61 0.87 -11.80
C LEU A 17 -15.29 0.07 -12.89
N THR A 18 -14.52 -0.32 -13.93
CA THR A 18 -15.06 -1.11 -15.06
C THR A 18 -15.71 -2.43 -14.60
N ALA A 19 -15.11 -3.10 -13.61
CA ALA A 19 -15.65 -4.34 -13.08
C ALA A 19 -16.96 -4.14 -12.30
N LEU A 20 -17.06 -3.08 -11.48
CA LEU A 20 -18.30 -2.73 -10.76
C LEU A 20 -19.42 -2.33 -11.74
N GLU A 21 -19.11 -1.51 -12.75
CA GLU A 21 -20.07 -1.11 -13.78
C GLU A 21 -20.58 -2.30 -14.60
N ALA A 22 -19.72 -3.28 -14.90
CA ALA A 22 -20.11 -4.51 -15.59
C ALA A 22 -21.10 -5.35 -14.76
N GLU A 23 -21.08 -5.23 -13.43
CA GLU A 23 -22.07 -5.84 -12.53
C GLU A 23 -23.31 -4.94 -12.31
N GLY A 24 -23.42 -3.81 -12.99
CA GLY A 24 -24.52 -2.85 -12.86
C GLY A 24 -24.46 -2.04 -11.55
N LEU A 25 -23.31 -1.98 -10.90
CA LEU A 25 -23.12 -1.28 -9.63
C LEU A 25 -22.61 0.14 -9.88
N ALA A 26 -23.25 1.12 -9.26
CA ALA A 26 -22.84 2.52 -9.36
C ALA A 26 -21.52 2.76 -8.61
N ALA A 27 -20.50 3.25 -9.31
CA ALA A 27 -19.21 3.54 -8.75
C ALA A 27 -18.62 4.85 -9.30
N GLN A 28 -17.74 5.52 -8.52
CA GLN A 28 -17.12 6.77 -8.94
C GLN A 28 -15.68 6.89 -8.42
N ILE A 29 -14.79 7.39 -9.27
CA ILE A 29 -13.41 7.73 -8.89
C ILE A 29 -13.37 9.17 -8.38
N LEU A 30 -12.79 9.36 -7.19
CA LEU A 30 -12.54 10.65 -6.57
C LEU A 30 -11.04 10.86 -6.35
N SER A 31 -10.44 11.78 -7.11
CA SER A 31 -9.00 12.06 -7.00
C SER A 31 -8.66 12.81 -5.71
N ASN A 32 -9.52 13.74 -5.31
CA ASN A 32 -9.36 14.56 -4.11
C ASN A 32 -10.69 14.58 -3.33
N PRO A 33 -11.01 13.56 -2.55
CA PRO A 33 -12.35 13.37 -1.99
C PRO A 33 -12.80 14.47 -1.02
N LEU A 34 -11.86 15.21 -0.41
CA LEU A 34 -12.18 16.27 0.56
C LEU A 34 -11.81 17.68 0.06
N ILE A 35 -11.45 17.82 -1.22
CA ILE A 35 -10.95 19.07 -1.79
C ILE A 35 -11.73 19.40 -3.05
N ASP A 36 -11.86 20.70 -3.37
CA ASP A 36 -12.52 21.17 -4.59
C ASP A 36 -12.08 20.36 -5.86
N PRO A 37 -13.02 19.97 -6.74
CA PRO A 37 -14.43 20.33 -6.77
C PRO A 37 -15.37 19.54 -5.84
N SER A 38 -14.88 18.53 -5.13
CA SER A 38 -15.69 17.76 -4.17
C SER A 38 -15.95 18.59 -2.92
N ARG A 39 -17.21 18.83 -2.59
CA ARG A 39 -17.56 19.39 -1.30
C ARG A 39 -17.90 18.26 -0.34
N PHE A 40 -17.39 18.36 0.88
CA PHE A 40 -17.56 17.35 1.91
C PHE A 40 -18.05 17.97 3.20
N ALA A 41 -19.01 17.33 3.84
CA ALA A 41 -19.48 17.67 5.16
C ALA A 41 -19.57 16.41 6.01
N TRP A 42 -19.00 16.43 7.20
CA TRP A 42 -19.04 15.32 8.14
C TRP A 42 -19.46 15.79 9.51
N ARG A 43 -20.57 15.26 9.99
CA ARG A 43 -21.14 15.57 11.29
C ARG A 43 -21.01 14.35 12.20
N LEU A 44 -20.44 14.59 13.37
CA LEU A 44 -20.27 13.61 14.44
C LEU A 44 -21.06 14.10 15.66
N ASP A 45 -21.83 13.21 16.25
CA ASP A 45 -22.40 13.37 17.58
C ASP A 45 -22.26 12.05 18.35
N ASN A 46 -22.80 11.98 19.58
CA ASN A 46 -22.67 10.78 20.43
C ASN A 46 -23.38 9.53 19.87
N GLU A 47 -24.29 9.70 18.92
CA GLU A 47 -25.15 8.63 18.41
C GLU A 47 -24.85 8.30 16.93
N ARG A 48 -24.37 9.29 16.15
CA ARG A 48 -24.29 9.19 14.69
C ARG A 48 -23.01 9.80 14.11
N SER A 49 -22.54 9.14 13.06
CA SER A 49 -21.53 9.65 12.15
C SER A 49 -22.15 9.74 10.75
N VAL A 50 -22.47 10.93 10.29
CA VAL A 50 -23.10 11.15 8.98
C VAL A 50 -22.22 12.04 8.13
N SER A 51 -21.81 11.55 6.99
CA SER A 51 -21.08 12.33 6.00
C SER A 51 -21.89 12.51 4.72
N ARG A 52 -21.62 13.60 4.01
CA ARG A 52 -22.20 13.95 2.72
C ARG A 52 -21.12 14.37 1.76
N PHE A 53 -21.11 13.74 0.59
CA PHE A 53 -20.29 14.12 -0.53
C PHE A 53 -21.15 14.81 -1.59
N PHE A 54 -20.75 16.01 -1.99
CA PHE A 54 -21.36 16.76 -3.08
C PHE A 54 -20.48 16.57 -4.32
N LEU A 55 -20.96 15.81 -5.28
CA LEU A 55 -20.24 15.43 -6.49
C LEU A 55 -20.81 16.24 -7.67
N GLY A 56 -20.23 17.40 -7.92
CA GLY A 56 -20.76 18.33 -8.92
C GLY A 56 -22.13 18.92 -8.50
N ASP A 57 -23.08 18.92 -9.44
CA ASP A 57 -24.44 19.43 -9.24
C ASP A 57 -25.45 18.35 -8.83
N ASP A 58 -25.01 17.11 -8.70
CA ASP A 58 -25.85 15.98 -8.28
C ASP A 58 -26.25 16.10 -6.80
N PRO A 59 -27.33 15.42 -6.38
CA PRO A 59 -27.68 15.30 -4.97
C PRO A 59 -26.50 14.74 -4.16
N PRO A 60 -26.31 15.20 -2.91
CA PRO A 60 -25.22 14.70 -2.09
C PRO A 60 -25.41 13.21 -1.81
N VAL A 61 -24.30 12.48 -1.82
CA VAL A 61 -24.24 11.07 -1.40
C VAL A 61 -24.00 11.02 0.10
N GLU A 62 -24.88 10.38 0.84
CA GLU A 62 -24.75 10.19 2.29
C GLU A 62 -23.92 8.94 2.61
N SER A 63 -23.32 8.89 3.81
CA SER A 63 -22.42 7.79 4.20
C SER A 63 -23.11 6.41 4.25
N ASP A 64 -24.40 6.35 4.50
CA ASP A 64 -25.19 5.10 4.50
C ASP A 64 -25.55 4.62 3.09
N GLU A 65 -25.44 5.48 2.08
CA GLU A 65 -25.56 5.12 0.67
C GLU A 65 -24.24 4.58 0.07
N ILE A 66 -23.13 4.68 0.83
CA ILE A 66 -21.82 4.17 0.42
C ILE A 66 -21.75 2.68 0.75
N SER A 67 -21.70 1.87 -0.28
CA SER A 67 -21.67 0.40 -0.18
C SER A 67 -20.25 -0.17 0.00
N GLY A 68 -19.22 0.58 -0.41
CA GLY A 68 -17.82 0.19 -0.27
C GLY A 68 -16.86 1.27 -0.76
N VAL A 69 -15.62 1.23 -0.24
CA VAL A 69 -14.58 2.21 -0.59
C VAL A 69 -13.27 1.52 -0.92
N LEU A 70 -12.69 1.82 -2.09
CA LEU A 70 -11.31 1.48 -2.42
C LEU A 70 -10.42 2.71 -2.15
N VAL A 71 -9.33 2.54 -1.40
CA VAL A 71 -8.40 3.61 -1.08
C VAL A 71 -7.06 3.36 -1.79
N ARG A 72 -6.78 4.17 -2.81
CA ARG A 72 -5.51 4.16 -3.54
C ARG A 72 -4.65 5.38 -3.20
N GLY A 73 -5.27 6.49 -2.87
CA GLY A 73 -4.59 7.73 -2.52
C GLY A 73 -5.42 8.62 -1.61
N ALA A 74 -4.75 9.56 -0.94
CA ALA A 74 -5.40 10.54 -0.06
C ALA A 74 -5.68 11.88 -0.76
N GLY A 75 -5.32 11.99 -2.06
CA GLY A 75 -5.27 13.27 -2.74
C GLY A 75 -4.08 14.13 -2.29
N TRP A 76 -3.73 15.10 -3.12
CA TRP A 76 -2.67 16.08 -2.84
C TRP A 76 -3.18 17.46 -3.23
N LEU A 77 -2.90 18.44 -2.39
CA LEU A 77 -3.13 19.84 -2.73
C LEU A 77 -2.12 20.29 -3.79
N ASP A 78 -2.59 21.00 -4.81
CA ASP A 78 -1.70 21.69 -5.73
C ASP A 78 -0.90 22.74 -4.94
N PRO A 79 0.43 22.70 -4.93
CA PRO A 79 1.24 23.65 -4.19
C PRO A 79 1.20 25.08 -4.74
N THR A 80 0.63 25.28 -5.93
CA THR A 80 0.62 26.58 -6.61
C THR A 80 -0.15 27.61 -5.79
N GLY A 81 0.50 28.72 -5.46
CA GLY A 81 -0.09 29.85 -4.75
C GLY A 81 -0.16 29.70 -3.23
N TRP A 82 0.28 28.56 -2.67
CA TRP A 82 0.34 28.37 -1.22
C TRP A 82 1.66 28.84 -0.62
N ARG A 83 1.59 29.37 0.61
CA ARG A 83 2.78 29.44 1.46
C ARG A 83 3.13 28.02 1.92
N PRO A 84 4.43 27.66 2.06
CA PRO A 84 4.81 26.29 2.43
C PRO A 84 4.16 25.80 3.73
N ASP A 85 4.11 26.63 4.76
CA ASP A 85 3.53 26.26 6.07
C ASP A 85 2.02 26.03 5.99
N ASP A 86 1.30 26.90 5.23
CA ASP A 86 -0.14 26.78 5.03
C ASP A 86 -0.47 25.51 4.22
N LEU A 87 0.34 25.18 3.21
CA LEU A 87 0.20 23.95 2.42
C LEU A 87 0.40 22.69 3.29
N ILE A 88 1.45 22.69 4.11
CA ILE A 88 1.74 21.56 5.03
C ILE A 88 0.58 21.38 6.01
N TYR A 89 0.09 22.46 6.58
CA TYR A 89 -1.06 22.44 7.49
C TYR A 89 -2.31 21.90 6.80
N ALA A 90 -2.70 22.49 5.68
CA ALA A 90 -3.91 22.09 4.93
C ALA A 90 -3.85 20.64 4.45
N GLN A 91 -2.69 20.18 3.96
CA GLN A 91 -2.47 18.78 3.57
C GLN A 91 -2.58 17.84 4.76
N GLY A 92 -2.01 18.23 5.92
CA GLY A 92 -2.10 17.46 7.15
C GLY A 92 -3.53 17.30 7.65
N GLU A 93 -4.30 18.39 7.71
CA GLU A 93 -5.71 18.39 8.12
C GLU A 93 -6.58 17.56 7.17
N THR A 94 -6.39 17.70 5.86
CA THR A 94 -7.10 16.91 4.86
C THR A 94 -6.85 15.42 5.02
N GLN A 95 -5.60 15.02 5.21
CA GLN A 95 -5.23 13.62 5.43
C GLN A 95 -5.79 13.07 6.75
N ALA A 96 -5.74 13.87 7.82
CA ALA A 96 -6.30 13.48 9.11
C ALA A 96 -7.82 13.30 9.06
N ALA A 97 -8.52 14.24 8.44
CA ALA A 97 -9.96 14.17 8.24
C ALA A 97 -10.36 12.94 7.40
N LEU A 98 -9.64 12.69 6.29
CA LEU A 98 -9.90 11.54 5.43
C LEU A 98 -9.66 10.21 6.18
N LEU A 99 -8.57 10.10 6.90
CA LEU A 99 -8.27 8.91 7.69
C LEU A 99 -9.35 8.65 8.74
N ALA A 100 -9.72 9.66 9.51
CA ALA A 100 -10.75 9.55 10.55
C ALA A 100 -12.11 9.18 9.95
N TRP A 101 -12.47 9.79 8.82
CA TRP A 101 -13.69 9.45 8.11
C TRP A 101 -13.70 8.00 7.62
N LEU A 102 -12.63 7.51 7.02
CA LEU A 102 -12.51 6.11 6.58
C LEU A 102 -12.69 5.11 7.74
N TRP A 103 -12.26 5.49 8.95
CA TRP A 103 -12.45 4.66 10.14
C TRP A 103 -13.89 4.71 10.70
N SER A 104 -14.68 5.73 10.34
CA SER A 104 -16.08 5.87 10.76
C SER A 104 -17.06 5.11 9.85
N LEU A 105 -16.60 4.62 8.69
CA LEU A 105 -17.46 3.93 7.73
C LEU A 105 -17.81 2.52 8.20
N HIS A 106 -19.06 2.12 7.98
CA HIS A 106 -19.58 0.78 8.29
C HIS A 106 -19.53 -0.17 7.08
N CYS A 107 -19.23 0.35 5.89
CA CYS A 107 -19.08 -0.46 4.69
C CYS A 107 -17.64 -1.02 4.57
N PRO A 108 -17.42 -2.04 3.70
CA PRO A 108 -16.08 -2.53 3.38
C PRO A 108 -15.17 -1.42 2.84
N VAL A 109 -13.94 -1.35 3.34
CA VAL A 109 -12.91 -0.40 2.89
C VAL A 109 -11.65 -1.19 2.55
N VAL A 110 -11.27 -1.24 1.28
CA VAL A 110 -10.05 -1.90 0.80
C VAL A 110 -8.93 -0.88 0.63
N GLY A 111 -7.73 -1.19 1.07
CA GLY A 111 -6.55 -0.31 1.01
C GLY A 111 -6.50 0.72 2.14
N ARG A 112 -7.30 0.56 3.19
CA ARG A 112 -7.17 1.36 4.41
C ARG A 112 -5.87 1.01 5.13
N ARG A 113 -5.11 2.02 5.48
CA ARG A 113 -3.82 1.88 6.14
C ARG A 113 -3.88 2.37 7.58
N PRO A 114 -3.15 1.72 8.53
CA PRO A 114 -3.00 2.23 9.88
C PRO A 114 -2.39 3.65 9.89
N PRO A 115 -2.65 4.48 10.90
CA PRO A 115 -2.15 5.85 10.97
C PRO A 115 -0.63 5.96 10.77
N ALA A 116 0.14 5.06 11.34
CA ALA A 116 1.60 5.06 11.18
C ALA A 116 2.07 4.91 9.73
N ILE A 117 1.31 4.17 8.90
CA ILE A 117 1.58 3.96 7.48
C ILE A 117 0.88 5.04 6.63
N TRP A 118 -0.25 5.55 7.08
CA TRP A 118 -1.00 6.59 6.38
C TRP A 118 -0.16 7.84 6.14
N TYR A 119 0.50 8.34 7.19
CA TYR A 119 1.36 9.51 7.12
C TYR A 119 2.78 9.20 6.60
N ARG A 120 3.19 7.94 6.62
CA ARG A 120 4.47 7.48 6.12
C ARG A 120 4.26 6.23 5.25
N PRO A 121 3.72 6.39 4.03
CA PRO A 121 3.25 5.27 3.20
C PRO A 121 4.36 4.30 2.76
N ARG A 122 5.62 4.68 2.94
CA ARG A 122 6.79 3.87 2.62
C ARG A 122 7.78 3.84 3.78
N PRO A 123 7.48 3.09 4.85
CA PRO A 123 8.47 2.85 5.89
C PRO A 123 9.70 2.15 5.29
N PRO A 124 10.92 2.47 5.76
CA PRO A 124 12.10 1.72 5.36
C PRO A 124 11.94 0.23 5.62
N LEU A 125 12.48 -0.61 4.74
CA LEU A 125 12.36 -2.06 4.87
C LEU A 125 12.79 -2.60 6.25
N PRO A 126 13.89 -2.11 6.89
CA PRO A 126 14.30 -2.57 8.22
C PRO A 126 13.24 -2.38 9.32
N VAL A 127 12.33 -1.41 9.17
CA VAL A 127 11.20 -1.20 10.11
C VAL A 127 10.27 -2.41 10.15
N TRP A 128 10.16 -3.14 9.03
CA TRP A 128 9.32 -4.31 8.90
C TRP A 128 9.96 -5.60 9.40
N TYR A 129 11.29 -5.65 9.58
CA TYR A 129 12.02 -6.87 9.91
C TYR A 129 11.48 -7.62 11.14
N PRO A 130 11.18 -6.96 12.27
CA PRO A 130 10.62 -7.66 13.42
C PRO A 130 9.28 -8.32 13.12
N LEU A 131 8.45 -7.68 12.27
CA LEU A 131 7.16 -8.22 11.89
C LEU A 131 7.29 -9.35 10.88
N LEU A 132 8.12 -9.18 9.85
CA LEU A 132 8.41 -10.22 8.85
C LEU A 132 8.88 -11.51 9.52
N ARG A 133 9.86 -11.43 10.43
CA ARG A 133 10.38 -12.57 11.18
C ARG A 133 9.31 -13.27 12.01
N ARG A 134 8.46 -12.51 12.71
CA ARG A 134 7.34 -13.09 13.48
C ARG A 134 6.33 -13.82 12.58
N CYS A 135 6.19 -13.37 11.36
CA CYS A 135 5.31 -14.01 10.37
C CYS A 135 5.96 -15.18 9.63
N GLY A 136 7.25 -15.46 9.89
CA GLY A 136 8.00 -16.52 9.19
C GLY A 136 8.40 -16.12 7.77
N LEU A 137 8.59 -14.83 7.53
CA LEU A 137 9.10 -14.30 6.26
C LEU A 137 10.57 -13.91 6.43
N PRO A 138 11.49 -14.52 5.68
CA PRO A 138 12.90 -14.18 5.70
C PRO A 138 13.16 -12.75 5.25
N THR A 139 14.22 -12.16 5.79
CA THR A 139 14.69 -10.82 5.43
C THR A 139 16.12 -10.93 4.91
N PRO A 140 16.51 -10.14 3.91
CA PRO A 140 17.88 -10.15 3.43
C PRO A 140 18.82 -9.62 4.52
N GLU A 141 20.06 -10.07 4.47
CA GLU A 141 21.12 -9.42 5.21
C GLU A 141 21.18 -7.94 4.79
N THR A 142 21.29 -7.06 5.76
CA THR A 142 21.17 -5.63 5.53
C THR A 142 22.14 -4.87 6.41
N LEU A 143 22.92 -3.99 5.81
CA LEU A 143 23.83 -3.07 6.47
C LEU A 143 23.29 -1.64 6.34
N VAL A 144 23.25 -0.90 7.45
CA VAL A 144 22.99 0.54 7.45
C VAL A 144 24.26 1.22 7.96
N THR A 145 24.95 1.95 7.10
CA THR A 145 26.24 2.54 7.44
C THR A 145 26.49 3.85 6.70
N ASN A 146 27.25 4.73 7.33
CA ASN A 146 27.89 5.89 6.70
C ASN A 146 29.41 5.71 6.55
N ASP A 147 29.93 4.52 6.82
CA ASP A 147 31.33 4.15 6.62
C ASP A 147 31.50 3.46 5.26
N PRO A 148 32.29 4.05 4.34
CA PRO A 148 32.53 3.48 3.02
C PRO A 148 33.29 2.14 3.05
N ASP A 149 34.16 1.95 4.05
CA ASP A 149 34.95 0.70 4.14
C ASP A 149 34.04 -0.45 4.61
N GLU A 150 33.22 -0.24 5.63
CA GLU A 150 32.17 -1.18 6.05
C GLU A 150 31.20 -1.53 4.90
N ALA A 151 30.85 -0.53 4.10
CA ALA A 151 29.96 -0.75 2.93
C ALA A 151 30.61 -1.65 1.88
N ARG A 152 31.91 -1.50 1.62
CA ARG A 152 32.66 -2.34 0.67
C ARG A 152 32.88 -3.75 1.21
N ASP A 153 33.15 -3.90 2.48
CA ASP A 153 33.35 -5.20 3.14
C ASP A 153 32.06 -6.01 3.22
N PHE A 154 30.89 -5.35 3.23
CA PHE A 154 29.58 -6.00 3.26
C PHE A 154 29.30 -6.86 2.03
N GLY A 155 29.84 -6.53 0.86
CA GLY A 155 29.71 -7.39 -0.31
C GLY A 155 30.02 -6.71 -1.64
N GLY A 156 30.50 -7.50 -2.58
CA GLY A 156 30.88 -7.02 -3.93
C GLY A 156 29.70 -6.65 -4.83
N ARG A 157 28.47 -6.99 -4.44
CA ARG A 157 27.27 -6.73 -5.24
C ARG A 157 26.09 -6.42 -4.32
N VAL A 158 25.88 -5.14 -4.07
CA VAL A 158 24.84 -4.65 -3.15
C VAL A 158 23.77 -3.85 -3.89
N ALA A 159 22.57 -3.83 -3.35
CA ALA A 159 21.53 -2.90 -3.74
C ALA A 159 21.36 -1.83 -2.67
N SER A 160 21.49 -0.57 -3.04
CA SER A 160 21.19 0.56 -2.16
C SER A 160 19.74 0.96 -2.31
N LYS A 161 19.06 1.20 -1.19
CA LYS A 161 17.68 1.70 -1.15
C LYS A 161 17.57 2.88 -0.18
N GLY A 162 16.91 3.95 -0.63
CA GLY A 162 16.67 5.10 0.25
C GLY A 162 15.81 4.72 1.46
N MET A 163 16.25 5.14 2.66
CA MET A 163 15.51 4.90 3.92
C MET A 163 14.46 5.95 4.24
N ALA A 164 14.58 7.15 3.67
CA ALA A 164 13.72 8.27 4.06
C ALA A 164 12.24 8.05 3.69
N GLY A 165 11.95 7.19 2.72
CA GLY A 165 10.59 6.99 2.22
C GLY A 165 9.95 8.25 1.62
N ILE A 166 10.67 9.37 1.66
CA ILE A 166 10.26 10.66 1.10
C ILE A 166 10.84 10.72 -0.30
N ILE A 167 9.96 10.69 -1.28
CA ILE A 167 10.36 10.80 -2.67
C ILE A 167 9.75 12.08 -3.21
N TYR A 168 10.61 13.03 -3.49
CA TYR A 168 10.26 14.21 -4.25
C TYR A 168 10.33 13.84 -5.75
N GLY A 169 9.16 13.58 -6.37
CA GLY A 169 9.06 13.32 -7.80
C GLY A 169 8.26 12.06 -8.17
N PRO A 170 7.99 11.83 -9.45
CA PRO A 170 7.33 10.62 -9.92
C PRO A 170 8.19 9.40 -9.60
N LEU A 171 7.60 8.47 -8.89
CA LEU A 171 8.23 7.22 -8.46
C LEU A 171 8.38 6.28 -9.64
N THR A 172 9.58 6.16 -10.15
CA THR A 172 9.94 5.04 -11.01
C THR A 172 10.28 3.82 -10.15
N SER A 173 9.97 2.65 -10.67
CA SER A 173 10.11 1.34 -10.01
C SER A 173 11.55 0.95 -9.63
N GLU A 174 12.53 1.74 -10.03
CA GLU A 174 13.92 1.35 -10.14
C GLU A 174 14.84 2.00 -9.10
N GLN A 175 14.33 2.38 -7.94
CA GLN A 175 15.18 3.01 -6.90
C GLN A 175 15.94 1.98 -6.05
N ARG A 176 16.19 0.80 -6.60
CA ARG A 176 17.30 -0.05 -6.16
C ARG A 176 18.48 0.23 -7.07
N TYR A 177 19.43 0.97 -6.58
CA TYR A 177 20.69 1.13 -7.27
C TYR A 177 21.56 -0.09 -6.99
N ALA A 178 21.76 -0.93 -7.99
CA ALA A 178 22.82 -1.93 -7.92
C ALA A 178 24.16 -1.18 -7.86
N VAL A 179 25.00 -1.49 -6.91
CA VAL A 179 26.35 -0.92 -6.78
C VAL A 179 27.31 -2.03 -7.16
N THR A 180 27.82 -1.97 -8.38
CA THR A 180 28.65 -3.03 -8.99
C THR A 180 29.96 -2.51 -9.57
N THR A 181 30.01 -1.23 -9.92
CA THR A 181 31.18 -0.59 -10.53
C THR A 181 31.89 0.31 -9.54
N GLU A 182 33.19 0.57 -9.78
CA GLU A 182 33.97 1.47 -8.95
C GLU A 182 33.44 2.89 -8.93
N GLU A 183 32.82 3.32 -10.02
CA GLU A 183 32.20 4.66 -10.12
C GLU A 183 30.94 4.74 -9.23
N GLU A 184 30.11 3.69 -9.23
CA GLU A 184 28.94 3.59 -8.33
C GLU A 184 29.36 3.57 -6.86
N TRP A 185 30.44 2.86 -6.53
CA TRP A 185 31.01 2.86 -5.18
C TRP A 185 31.51 4.24 -4.74
N LYS A 186 32.16 4.99 -5.65
CA LYS A 186 32.57 6.38 -5.37
C LYS A 186 31.35 7.28 -5.15
N GLY A 187 30.30 7.10 -5.96
CA GLY A 187 29.04 7.82 -5.79
C GLY A 187 28.38 7.52 -4.46
N LEU A 188 28.36 6.23 -4.05
CA LEU A 188 27.83 5.81 -2.76
C LEU A 188 28.62 6.41 -1.59
N ALA A 189 29.96 6.36 -1.65
CA ALA A 189 30.83 6.95 -0.64
C ALA A 189 30.64 8.46 -0.49
N ALA A 190 30.37 9.17 -1.59
CA ALA A 190 30.03 10.59 -1.53
C ALA A 190 28.70 10.85 -0.82
N LEU A 191 27.68 9.99 -1.02
CA LEU A 191 26.41 10.08 -0.29
C LEU A 191 26.59 9.78 1.19
N GLN A 192 27.46 8.84 1.57
CA GLN A 192 27.73 8.43 2.95
C GLN A 192 28.35 9.56 3.78
N GLN A 193 29.00 10.55 3.15
CA GLN A 193 29.47 11.76 3.83
C GLN A 193 28.33 12.63 4.39
N HIS A 194 27.12 12.45 3.90
CA HIS A 194 25.96 13.27 4.24
C HIS A 194 24.86 12.49 4.98
N ALA A 195 24.75 11.17 4.73
CA ALA A 195 23.72 10.34 5.34
C ALA A 195 24.11 8.86 5.32
N PRO A 196 23.63 8.03 6.28
CA PRO A 196 23.80 6.60 6.21
C PRO A 196 23.03 6.04 4.99
N VAL A 197 23.62 5.02 4.36
CA VAL A 197 22.98 4.26 3.29
C VAL A 197 22.50 2.90 3.80
N CYS A 198 21.47 2.38 3.18
CA CYS A 198 20.93 1.05 3.48
C CYS A 198 21.27 0.11 2.33
N LEU A 199 22.06 -0.89 2.60
CA LEU A 199 22.56 -1.87 1.64
C LEU A 199 21.95 -3.24 1.92
N SER A 200 21.66 -4.00 0.88
CA SER A 200 21.26 -5.40 0.97
C SER A 200 21.85 -6.19 -0.20
N CYS A 201 22.02 -7.48 -0.03
CA CYS A 201 22.53 -8.42 -1.05
C CYS A 201 21.39 -9.29 -1.61
N PRO A 202 20.51 -8.78 -2.47
CA PRO A 202 19.52 -9.62 -3.14
C PRO A 202 20.19 -10.48 -4.21
N HIS A 203 19.75 -11.72 -4.34
CA HIS A 203 20.24 -12.66 -5.34
C HIS A 203 19.12 -12.99 -6.33
N GLY A 204 19.44 -13.08 -7.61
CA GLY A 204 18.51 -13.55 -8.65
C GLY A 204 17.32 -12.62 -8.98
N ALA A 205 16.33 -13.20 -9.65
CA ALA A 205 15.14 -12.50 -10.10
C ALA A 205 14.15 -12.28 -8.93
N VAL A 206 13.55 -11.10 -8.89
CA VAL A 206 12.54 -10.76 -7.89
C VAL A 206 11.19 -11.30 -8.33
N GLN A 207 10.49 -11.96 -7.41
CA GLN A 207 9.10 -12.37 -7.57
C GLN A 207 8.19 -11.43 -6.78
N THR A 208 7.07 -11.06 -7.35
CA THR A 208 6.15 -10.13 -6.70
C THR A 208 4.83 -10.82 -6.36
N ALA A 209 4.40 -10.65 -5.12
CA ALA A 209 3.10 -11.11 -4.64
C ALA A 209 2.25 -9.91 -4.20
N CYS A 210 0.96 -9.92 -4.53
CA CYS A 210 -0.03 -9.00 -4.02
C CYS A 210 -0.98 -9.74 -3.08
N VAL A 211 -1.08 -9.28 -1.85
CA VAL A 211 -2.07 -9.77 -0.88
C VAL A 211 -3.29 -8.86 -0.93
N VAL A 212 -4.47 -9.43 -1.16
CA VAL A 212 -5.76 -8.73 -1.14
C VAL A 212 -6.71 -9.53 -0.25
N GLY A 213 -7.01 -9.00 0.93
CA GLY A 213 -7.73 -9.77 1.95
C GLY A 213 -7.03 -11.09 2.24
N GLU A 214 -7.72 -12.20 2.02
CA GLU A 214 -7.19 -13.56 2.22
C GLU A 214 -6.51 -14.16 0.96
N THR A 215 -6.52 -13.44 -0.15
CA THR A 215 -6.01 -13.96 -1.43
C THR A 215 -4.61 -13.44 -1.71
N VAL A 216 -3.71 -14.34 -2.12
CA VAL A 216 -2.38 -13.99 -2.64
C VAL A 216 -2.38 -14.18 -4.15
N VAL A 217 -1.97 -13.15 -4.87
CA VAL A 217 -1.84 -13.15 -6.33
C VAL A 217 -0.38 -12.89 -6.69
N TRP A 218 0.23 -13.81 -7.39
CA TRP A 218 1.60 -13.72 -7.89
C TRP A 218 1.64 -13.07 -9.28
N GLU A 219 2.65 -12.26 -9.55
CA GLU A 219 2.83 -11.52 -10.80
C GLU A 219 2.87 -12.45 -12.02
N ASP A 220 3.75 -13.46 -11.97
CA ASP A 220 3.98 -14.43 -13.06
C ASP A 220 3.43 -15.84 -12.74
N GLY A 221 2.50 -15.92 -11.78
CA GLY A 221 2.00 -17.18 -11.26
C GLY A 221 2.74 -17.66 -10.00
N PRO A 222 2.15 -18.64 -9.29
CA PRO A 222 2.71 -19.09 -8.00
C PRO A 222 4.05 -19.78 -8.20
N PRO A 223 5.10 -19.39 -7.43
CA PRO A 223 6.36 -20.11 -7.43
C PRO A 223 6.22 -21.50 -6.77
N PRO A 224 7.21 -22.40 -6.93
CA PRO A 224 7.18 -23.71 -6.26
C PRO A 224 6.97 -23.63 -4.74
N GLU A 225 7.45 -22.57 -4.10
CA GLU A 225 7.37 -22.32 -2.66
C GLU A 225 6.07 -21.61 -2.22
N ALA A 226 5.17 -21.30 -3.14
CA ALA A 226 3.94 -20.55 -2.86
C ALA A 226 3.14 -21.14 -1.70
N ALA A 227 2.99 -22.47 -1.64
CA ALA A 227 2.26 -23.14 -0.58
C ALA A 227 2.81 -22.84 0.83
N ARG A 228 4.12 -22.61 0.96
CA ARG A 228 4.79 -22.23 2.20
C ARG A 228 4.70 -20.71 2.45
N LEU A 229 4.88 -19.92 1.42
CA LEU A 229 4.96 -18.45 1.52
C LEU A 229 3.61 -17.80 1.72
N GLU A 230 2.56 -18.23 1.04
CA GLU A 230 1.24 -17.58 1.10
C GLU A 230 0.64 -17.45 2.51
N PRO A 231 0.70 -18.49 3.37
CA PRO A 231 0.22 -18.33 4.75
C PRO A 231 1.01 -17.28 5.54
N ALA A 232 2.32 -17.16 5.29
CA ALA A 232 3.17 -16.17 5.93
C ALA A 232 2.90 -14.75 5.42
N LEU A 233 2.69 -14.57 4.10
CA LEU A 233 2.31 -13.30 3.49
C LEU A 233 0.96 -12.80 4.02
N ARG A 234 -0.04 -13.68 4.15
CA ARG A 234 -1.34 -13.34 4.76
C ARG A 234 -1.19 -12.94 6.24
N ARG A 235 -0.43 -13.71 7.03
CA ARG A 235 -0.14 -13.35 8.44
C ARG A 235 0.51 -11.98 8.54
N PHE A 236 1.46 -11.69 7.66
CA PHE A 236 2.10 -10.38 7.63
C PHE A 236 1.09 -9.27 7.32
N ALA A 237 0.28 -9.41 6.28
CA ALA A 237 -0.72 -8.41 5.90
C ALA A 237 -1.69 -8.11 7.06
N VAL A 238 -2.25 -9.14 7.67
CA VAL A 238 -3.14 -9.01 8.84
C VAL A 238 -2.42 -8.33 10.01
N SER A 239 -1.20 -8.77 10.34
CA SER A 239 -0.44 -8.23 11.48
C SER A 239 0.04 -6.79 11.26
N ALA A 240 0.22 -6.40 10.00
CA ALA A 240 0.53 -5.02 9.59
C ALA A 240 -0.73 -4.13 9.52
N GLY A 241 -1.92 -4.69 9.63
CA GLY A 241 -3.18 -3.98 9.43
C GLY A 241 -3.39 -3.55 7.98
N LEU A 242 -2.90 -4.34 7.03
CA LEU A 242 -2.97 -4.08 5.58
C LEU A 242 -3.82 -5.16 4.92
N ASP A 243 -4.89 -4.77 4.28
CA ASP A 243 -5.77 -5.65 3.50
C ASP A 243 -5.43 -5.65 2.01
N PHE A 244 -4.54 -4.74 1.59
CA PHE A 244 -4.06 -4.60 0.21
C PHE A 244 -2.59 -4.16 0.22
N VAL A 245 -1.67 -5.11 -0.02
CA VAL A 245 -0.22 -4.88 0.07
C VAL A 245 0.52 -5.72 -0.96
N GLN A 246 1.60 -5.19 -1.50
CA GLN A 246 2.51 -5.88 -2.40
C GLN A 246 3.83 -6.16 -1.70
N LEU A 247 4.35 -7.37 -1.85
CA LEU A 247 5.66 -7.78 -1.36
C LEU A 247 6.50 -8.28 -2.53
N ALA A 248 7.76 -7.88 -2.54
CA ALA A 248 8.75 -8.38 -3.48
C ALA A 248 9.70 -9.33 -2.74
N LEU A 249 9.89 -10.51 -3.28
CA LEU A 249 10.76 -11.55 -2.75
C LEU A 249 11.91 -11.80 -3.72
N ALA A 250 13.11 -11.97 -3.21
CA ALA A 250 14.26 -12.35 -4.01
C ALA A 250 14.89 -13.60 -3.40
N PRO A 251 15.46 -14.50 -4.24
CA PRO A 251 16.24 -15.60 -3.74
C PRO A 251 17.35 -15.11 -2.80
N ALA A 252 17.57 -15.85 -1.73
CA ALA A 252 18.68 -15.68 -0.79
C ALA A 252 19.31 -17.06 -0.53
N PRO A 253 20.48 -17.15 0.11
CA PRO A 253 21.22 -18.41 0.22
C PRO A 253 20.41 -19.58 0.79
N ASP A 254 19.55 -19.31 1.77
CA ASP A 254 18.78 -20.34 2.45
C ASP A 254 17.31 -20.41 1.99
N GLU A 255 16.69 -19.27 1.73
CA GLU A 255 15.29 -19.17 1.28
C GLU A 255 14.97 -17.76 0.75
N ASP A 256 13.87 -17.63 -0.01
CA ASP A 256 13.44 -16.35 -0.58
C ASP A 256 13.17 -15.30 0.49
N ALA A 257 13.86 -14.17 0.41
CA ALA A 257 13.77 -13.08 1.37
C ALA A 257 12.90 -11.92 0.85
N VAL A 258 12.14 -11.30 1.73
CA VAL A 258 11.37 -10.09 1.41
C VAL A 258 12.33 -8.90 1.26
N VAL A 259 12.40 -8.38 0.06
CA VAL A 259 13.31 -7.28 -0.31
C VAL A 259 12.60 -5.95 -0.52
N ASP A 260 11.27 -5.96 -0.62
CA ASP A 260 10.45 -4.75 -0.71
C ASP A 260 9.01 -4.96 -0.24
N ILE A 261 8.41 -3.88 0.28
CA ILE A 261 7.01 -3.83 0.69
C ILE A 261 6.42 -2.53 0.17
N GLU A 262 5.39 -2.65 -0.66
CA GLU A 262 4.67 -1.52 -1.22
C GLU A 262 3.23 -1.50 -0.69
N THR A 263 2.92 -0.53 0.15
CA THR A 263 1.60 -0.39 0.79
C THR A 263 0.54 0.22 -0.14
N ARG A 264 0.95 0.58 -1.34
CA ARG A 264 0.10 0.98 -2.46
C ARG A 264 0.49 0.13 -3.67
N PRO A 265 -0.04 -1.10 -3.79
CA PRO A 265 0.37 -2.04 -4.82
C PRO A 265 0.35 -1.45 -6.22
N ARG A 266 1.39 -1.71 -7.00
CA ARG A 266 1.55 -1.22 -8.36
C ARG A 266 1.14 -2.29 -9.34
N LEU A 267 -0.14 -2.28 -9.70
CA LEU A 267 -0.71 -3.31 -10.55
C LEU A 267 -0.21 -3.25 -12.00
N GLU A 268 0.36 -2.14 -12.42
CA GLU A 268 1.03 -2.01 -13.71
C GLU A 268 2.21 -2.95 -13.91
N LEU A 269 2.81 -3.45 -12.82
CA LEU A 269 3.88 -4.44 -12.86
C LEU A 269 3.36 -5.87 -13.08
N PHE A 270 2.10 -6.13 -12.82
CA PHE A 270 1.51 -7.46 -12.92
C PHE A 270 1.03 -7.75 -14.34
N GLY A 271 1.18 -8.99 -14.79
CA GLY A 271 0.60 -9.48 -16.03
C GLY A 271 -0.94 -9.34 -16.02
N GLU A 272 -1.56 -9.29 -17.18
CA GLU A 272 -3.00 -9.00 -17.32
C GLU A 272 -3.89 -9.97 -16.52
N ALA A 273 -3.55 -11.26 -16.51
CA ALA A 273 -4.31 -12.28 -15.77
C ALA A 273 -4.25 -12.04 -14.25
N ALA A 274 -3.06 -11.73 -13.73
CA ALA A 274 -2.86 -11.43 -12.31
C ALA A 274 -3.58 -10.13 -11.91
N ARG A 275 -3.47 -9.08 -12.73
CA ARG A 275 -4.22 -7.83 -12.51
C ARG A 275 -5.73 -8.09 -12.42
N ARG A 276 -6.30 -8.84 -13.35
CA ARG A 276 -7.74 -9.18 -13.32
C ARG A 276 -8.11 -9.94 -12.04
N ARG A 277 -7.27 -10.87 -11.57
CA ARG A 277 -7.51 -11.56 -10.29
C ARG A 277 -7.50 -10.62 -9.10
N VAL A 278 -6.54 -9.70 -9.02
CA VAL A 278 -6.49 -8.69 -7.96
C VAL A 278 -7.75 -7.82 -7.98
N MET A 279 -8.14 -7.29 -9.14
CA MET A 279 -9.33 -6.45 -9.28
C MET A 279 -10.62 -7.19 -8.93
N ALA A 280 -10.77 -8.44 -9.38
CA ALA A 280 -11.92 -9.27 -9.03
C ALA A 280 -12.02 -9.52 -7.52
N GLU A 281 -10.88 -9.73 -6.85
CA GLU A 281 -10.85 -9.91 -5.41
C GLU A 281 -11.20 -8.61 -4.65
N ILE A 282 -10.74 -7.46 -5.12
CA ILE A 282 -11.14 -6.15 -4.58
C ILE A 282 -12.65 -5.98 -4.70
N VAL A 283 -13.23 -6.22 -5.89
CA VAL A 283 -14.67 -6.13 -6.11
C VAL A 283 -15.43 -7.08 -5.20
N ARG A 284 -14.98 -8.33 -5.06
CA ARG A 284 -15.56 -9.32 -4.15
C ARG A 284 -15.62 -8.83 -2.70
N ILE A 285 -14.54 -8.23 -2.21
CA ILE A 285 -14.49 -7.67 -0.84
C ILE A 285 -15.44 -6.48 -0.73
N LEU A 286 -15.41 -5.57 -1.68
CA LEU A 286 -16.25 -4.36 -1.67
C LEU A 286 -17.75 -4.69 -1.71
N THR A 287 -18.14 -5.72 -2.49
CA THR A 287 -19.55 -6.12 -2.63
C THR A 287 -20.03 -7.06 -1.52
N GLY A 288 -19.13 -7.52 -0.66
CA GLY A 288 -19.49 -8.46 0.42
C GLY A 288 -19.94 -9.84 -0.07
N VAL A 289 -19.71 -10.16 -1.34
CA VAL A 289 -20.04 -11.47 -1.91
C VAL A 289 -19.06 -12.50 -1.34
N ALA A 290 -19.54 -13.32 -0.40
CA ALA A 290 -18.74 -14.41 0.17
C ALA A 290 -18.28 -15.34 -0.95
N SER A 291 -17.01 -15.75 -0.94
CA SER A 291 -16.52 -16.79 -1.85
C SER A 291 -17.37 -18.05 -1.69
N ARG A 292 -18.03 -18.50 -2.76
CA ARG A 292 -18.81 -19.74 -2.78
C ARG A 292 -17.98 -21.02 -2.64
N ASN A 293 -16.67 -20.89 -2.39
CA ASN A 293 -15.76 -22.00 -2.15
C ASN A 293 -15.13 -21.89 -0.75
N GLY A 294 -15.69 -22.63 0.20
CA GLY A 294 -15.04 -22.91 1.49
C GLY A 294 -15.74 -22.35 2.70
N ASP A 295 -16.74 -23.09 3.13
CA ASP A 295 -17.36 -23.09 4.45
C ASP A 295 -16.32 -23.03 5.60
N LYS A 296 -16.45 -21.99 6.45
CA LYS A 296 -16.44 -22.09 7.92
C LYS A 296 -16.41 -20.69 8.54
N SER A 297 -17.59 -20.33 9.07
CA SER A 297 -17.80 -19.28 10.03
C SER A 297 -16.87 -19.45 11.25
N VAL A 298 -16.02 -18.44 11.50
CA VAL A 298 -15.49 -18.18 12.84
C VAL A 298 -16.08 -16.86 13.29
N LEU A 299 -17.16 -16.96 14.04
CA LEU A 299 -17.68 -15.88 14.87
C LEU A 299 -16.61 -15.52 15.90
N ILE A 300 -16.06 -14.34 15.79
CA ILE A 300 -15.27 -13.75 16.87
C ILE A 300 -16.28 -13.18 17.86
N GLU A 301 -16.56 -13.93 18.91
CA GLU A 301 -17.23 -13.40 20.11
C GLU A 301 -16.31 -12.36 20.75
N SER A 302 -16.79 -11.12 20.78
CA SER A 302 -16.16 -10.04 21.54
C SER A 302 -16.37 -10.30 23.03
N THR A 303 -15.39 -10.85 23.73
CA THR A 303 -15.35 -10.84 25.19
C THR A 303 -15.12 -9.40 25.66
N ARG A 304 -16.14 -8.79 26.23
CA ARG A 304 -16.02 -7.59 27.05
C ARG A 304 -15.33 -7.98 28.37
N PRO A 305 -14.32 -7.24 28.80
CA PRO A 305 -13.86 -7.35 30.18
C PRO A 305 -14.83 -6.59 31.09
N THR A 306 -15.19 -7.24 32.16
CA THR A 306 -15.88 -6.69 33.36
C THR A 306 -14.90 -5.82 34.17
#